data_2187bce14ca4e22c003818e082f31e56
#
_entry.id   2187bce14ca4e22c003818e082f31e56
#
_cell.length_a   1.000
_cell.length_b   1.000
_cell.length_c   1.000
_cell.angle_alpha   90.00
_cell.angle_beta   90.00
_cell.angle_gamma   90.00
#
_symmetry.space_group_name_H-M   'P 1'
#
loop_
_entity.id
_entity.type
_entity.pdbx_description
1 polymer ?
#
loop_
_entity_poly.entity_id
_entity_poly.type
_entity_poly.pdbx_seq_one_letter_code
_entity_poly.pdbx_strand_id
1 'polypeptide(L)'
;MRSLFIYLKNYKKETILAPLFKMLEASFELLVPLVMAAVIDKGIAQKDSPYIIRMCLVLIVLGIVGLICSLTAQYFSAKAAAGFGTGLRHALFEHIQHFGFSEMDEIGSSTLVTRMTSDVNQAQAGVNLVLRLFLRSPFIVFGIMLITMPLYKKVQSYLDEILLKTRENLIGVRVLRAFNKEEKEKAEFEENNQMLTKEQKFVGSISGLMNPLTYIIVNVGIIVLIYV
;
A
#
# COMPACT_ATOMS: atom_id res chain seq x y z
N MET A 1 -7.92 -27.46 -5.63
CA MET A 1 -7.15 -26.26 -6.01
C MET A 1 -5.73 -26.55 -6.53
N ARG A 2 -5.00 -27.55 -6.01
CA ARG A 2 -3.66 -27.90 -6.53
C ARG A 2 -3.64 -28.27 -8.02
N SER A 3 -4.68 -28.89 -8.55
CA SER A 3 -4.80 -29.26 -9.96
C SER A 3 -4.92 -28.08 -10.93
N LEU A 4 -5.45 -26.93 -10.49
CA LEU A 4 -5.59 -25.74 -11.32
C LEU A 4 -4.25 -25.03 -11.59
N PHE A 5 -3.28 -25.12 -10.67
CA PHE A 5 -1.95 -24.53 -10.85
C PHE A 5 -1.13 -25.20 -11.97
N ILE A 6 -1.55 -26.37 -12.46
CA ILE A 6 -0.92 -27.05 -13.60
C ILE A 6 -0.98 -26.16 -14.86
N TYR A 7 -2.07 -25.43 -15.08
CA TYR A 7 -2.26 -24.55 -16.24
C TYR A 7 -1.40 -23.28 -16.19
N LEU A 8 -0.88 -22.90 -15.01
CA LEU A 8 0.10 -21.82 -14.85
C LEU A 8 1.55 -22.27 -15.10
N LYS A 9 1.79 -23.59 -15.22
CA LYS A 9 3.13 -24.16 -15.38
C LYS A 9 3.84 -23.66 -16.65
N ASN A 10 3.10 -23.36 -17.71
CA ASN A 10 3.64 -22.84 -18.95
C ASN A 10 3.97 -21.34 -18.88
N TYR A 11 3.45 -20.63 -17.87
CA TYR A 11 3.61 -19.19 -17.65
C TYR A 11 4.35 -18.87 -16.34
N LYS A 12 5.32 -19.74 -15.96
CA LYS A 12 6.07 -19.59 -14.69
C LYS A 12 6.81 -18.25 -14.59
N LYS A 13 7.40 -17.81 -15.70
CA LYS A 13 8.15 -16.53 -15.72
C LYS A 13 7.22 -15.37 -15.44
N GLU A 14 6.09 -15.31 -16.12
CA GLU A 14 5.08 -14.28 -15.95
C GLU A 14 4.47 -14.32 -14.54
N THR A 15 4.21 -15.51 -14.02
CA THR A 15 3.65 -15.72 -12.67
C THR A 15 4.59 -15.22 -11.56
N ILE A 16 5.91 -15.26 -11.77
CA ILE A 16 6.91 -14.77 -10.80
C ILE A 16 7.20 -13.29 -11.02
N LEU A 17 7.34 -12.86 -12.29
CA LEU A 17 7.67 -11.47 -12.62
C LEU A 17 6.56 -10.50 -12.25
N ALA A 18 5.28 -10.86 -12.44
CA ALA A 18 4.17 -9.99 -12.13
C ALA A 18 4.15 -9.54 -10.64
N PRO A 19 4.17 -10.44 -9.64
CA PRO A 19 4.26 -10.05 -8.23
C PRO A 19 5.56 -9.32 -7.88
N LEU A 20 6.69 -9.68 -8.50
CA LEU A 20 7.98 -9.06 -8.24
C LEU A 20 7.98 -7.58 -8.66
N PHE A 21 7.51 -7.25 -9.86
CA PHE A 21 7.36 -5.86 -10.31
C PHE A 21 6.31 -5.10 -9.47
N LYS A 22 5.29 -5.79 -8.98
CA LYS A 22 4.29 -5.20 -8.09
C LYS A 22 4.85 -4.88 -6.70
N MET A 23 5.75 -5.70 -6.19
CA MET A 23 6.50 -5.40 -4.96
C MET A 23 7.47 -4.23 -5.14
N LEU A 24 8.12 -4.16 -6.31
CA LEU A 24 9.05 -3.07 -6.64
C LEU A 24 8.30 -1.73 -6.72
N GLU A 25 7.14 -1.69 -7.38
CA GLU A 25 6.23 -0.55 -7.39
C GLU A 25 5.85 -0.12 -5.96
N ALA A 26 5.42 -1.07 -5.13
CA ALA A 26 5.06 -0.80 -3.74
C ALA A 26 6.25 -0.25 -2.91
N SER A 27 7.49 -0.69 -3.20
CA SER A 27 8.69 -0.13 -2.57
C SER A 27 8.89 1.35 -2.91
N PHE A 28 8.67 1.73 -4.17
CA PHE A 28 8.74 3.15 -4.57
C PHE A 28 7.61 3.97 -3.95
N GLU A 29 6.39 3.44 -3.86
CA GLU A 29 5.27 4.09 -3.16
C GLU A 29 5.61 4.38 -1.69
N LEU A 30 6.31 3.47 -0.99
CA LEU A 30 6.74 3.67 0.40
C LEU A 30 7.84 4.73 0.56
N LEU A 31 8.62 5.01 -0.47
CA LEU A 31 9.65 6.07 -0.44
C LEU A 31 9.06 7.47 -0.60
N VAL A 32 7.90 7.61 -1.24
CA VAL A 32 7.25 8.92 -1.47
C VAL A 32 7.01 9.70 -0.18
N PRO A 33 6.42 9.14 0.90
CA PRO A 33 6.25 9.85 2.16
C PRO A 33 7.56 10.30 2.79
N LEU A 34 8.64 9.53 2.66
CA LEU A 34 9.96 9.88 3.20
C LEU A 34 10.57 11.09 2.46
N VAL A 35 10.44 11.12 1.14
CA VAL A 35 10.89 12.26 0.34
C VAL A 35 10.05 13.50 0.63
N MET A 36 8.72 13.34 0.79
CA MET A 36 7.83 14.44 1.18
C MET A 36 8.17 15.00 2.56
N ALA A 37 8.49 14.14 3.53
CA ALA A 37 8.96 14.56 4.85
C ALA A 37 10.23 15.42 4.72
N ALA A 38 11.20 14.98 3.91
CA ALA A 38 12.42 15.74 3.66
C ALA A 38 12.16 17.11 2.99
N VAL A 39 11.18 17.21 2.09
CA VAL A 39 10.74 18.46 1.47
C VAL A 39 10.20 19.42 2.53
N ILE A 40 9.38 18.93 3.45
CA ILE A 40 8.76 19.74 4.50
C ILE A 40 9.81 20.21 5.51
N ASP A 41 10.63 19.28 6.04
CA ASP A 41 11.55 19.55 7.14
C ASP A 41 12.77 20.40 6.72
N LYS A 42 13.33 20.12 5.54
CA LYS A 42 14.54 20.80 5.07
C LYS A 42 14.23 21.86 4.02
N GLY A 43 13.32 21.59 3.09
CA GLY A 43 13.00 22.52 2.02
C GLY A 43 12.18 23.70 2.49
N ILE A 44 10.99 23.42 3.03
CA ILE A 44 10.05 24.49 3.42
C ILE A 44 10.49 25.17 4.71
N ALA A 45 10.91 24.42 5.72
CA ALA A 45 11.32 24.99 7.01
C ALA A 45 12.55 25.90 6.88
N GLN A 46 13.50 25.58 5.98
CA GLN A 46 14.71 26.36 5.73
C GLN A 46 14.56 27.35 4.55
N LYS A 47 13.40 27.39 3.88
CA LYS A 47 13.14 28.21 2.67
C LYS A 47 14.16 28.00 1.55
N ASP A 48 14.69 26.77 1.43
CA ASP A 48 15.68 26.40 0.40
C ASP A 48 14.96 25.96 -0.88
N SER A 49 14.68 26.91 -1.77
CA SER A 49 14.02 26.65 -3.06
C SER A 49 14.78 25.67 -3.96
N PRO A 50 16.12 25.72 -4.12
CA PRO A 50 16.89 24.73 -4.87
C PRO A 50 16.72 23.31 -4.34
N TYR A 51 16.67 23.11 -3.03
CA TYR A 51 16.45 21.82 -2.40
C TYR A 51 15.04 21.27 -2.72
N ILE A 52 14.01 22.13 -2.62
CA ILE A 52 12.63 21.76 -2.96
C ILE A 52 12.54 21.28 -4.40
N ILE A 53 13.10 22.03 -5.36
CA ILE A 53 13.07 21.67 -6.80
C ILE A 53 13.75 20.31 -7.02
N ARG A 54 14.90 20.07 -6.40
CA ARG A 54 15.62 18.78 -6.50
C ARG A 54 14.81 17.62 -5.96
N MET A 55 14.17 17.78 -4.81
CA MET A 55 13.33 16.74 -4.22
C MET A 55 12.04 16.52 -5.01
N CYS A 56 11.43 17.55 -5.58
CA CYS A 56 10.31 17.41 -6.51
C CYS A 56 10.71 16.62 -7.77
N LEU A 57 11.91 16.82 -8.28
CA LEU A 57 12.43 16.06 -9.42
C LEU A 57 12.63 14.59 -9.05
N VAL A 58 13.11 14.28 -7.84
CA VAL A 58 13.19 12.92 -7.32
C VAL A 58 11.80 12.27 -7.24
N LEU A 59 10.77 13.00 -6.77
CA LEU A 59 9.39 12.50 -6.74
C LEU A 59 8.87 12.17 -8.14
N ILE A 60 9.15 13.02 -9.13
CA ILE A 60 8.77 12.77 -10.53
C ILE A 60 9.44 11.51 -11.05
N VAL A 61 10.74 11.33 -10.81
CA VAL A 61 11.48 10.12 -11.23
C VAL A 61 10.91 8.87 -10.56
N LEU A 62 10.66 8.92 -9.25
CA LEU A 62 10.02 7.81 -8.52
C LEU A 62 8.64 7.46 -9.11
N GLY A 63 7.84 8.49 -9.45
CA GLY A 63 6.53 8.30 -10.10
C GLY A 63 6.64 7.63 -11.47
N ILE A 64 7.59 8.06 -12.32
CA ILE A 64 7.80 7.46 -13.64
C ILE A 64 8.27 6.00 -13.53
N VAL A 65 9.23 5.73 -12.64
CA VAL A 65 9.73 4.35 -12.42
C VAL A 65 8.63 3.47 -11.86
N GLY A 66 7.86 3.97 -10.89
CA GLY A 66 6.68 3.28 -10.35
C GLY A 66 5.64 2.96 -11.42
N LEU A 67 5.35 3.90 -12.33
CA LEU A 67 4.44 3.70 -13.45
C LEU A 67 4.94 2.58 -14.39
N ILE A 68 6.20 2.58 -14.76
CA ILE A 68 6.81 1.55 -15.62
C ILE A 68 6.69 0.17 -14.95
N CYS A 69 7.01 0.08 -13.65
CA CYS A 69 6.86 -1.16 -12.88
C CYS A 69 5.40 -1.62 -12.83
N SER A 70 4.45 -0.70 -12.64
CA SER A 70 3.02 -0.99 -12.62
C SER A 70 2.51 -1.55 -13.94
N LEU A 71 2.85 -0.90 -15.05
CA LEU A 71 2.47 -1.35 -16.40
C LEU A 71 3.06 -2.73 -16.72
N THR A 72 4.32 -2.94 -16.38
CA THR A 72 5.02 -4.22 -16.58
C THR A 72 4.36 -5.34 -15.74
N ALA A 73 4.07 -5.07 -14.47
CA ALA A 73 3.37 -6.02 -13.60
C ALA A 73 1.98 -6.37 -14.14
N GLN A 74 1.23 -5.37 -14.60
CA GLN A 74 -0.09 -5.55 -15.19
C GLN A 74 -0.05 -6.41 -16.44
N TYR A 75 0.91 -6.15 -17.34
CA TYR A 75 1.09 -6.92 -18.56
C TYR A 75 1.38 -8.40 -18.27
N PHE A 76 2.34 -8.70 -17.39
CA PHE A 76 2.68 -10.07 -17.04
C PHE A 76 1.54 -10.79 -16.30
N SER A 77 0.84 -10.11 -15.41
CA SER A 77 -0.31 -10.66 -14.71
C SER A 77 -1.45 -11.00 -15.67
N ALA A 78 -1.77 -10.08 -16.58
CA ALA A 78 -2.82 -10.30 -17.60
C ALA A 78 -2.46 -11.44 -18.55
N LYS A 79 -1.19 -11.51 -18.99
CA LYS A 79 -0.71 -12.58 -19.86
C LYS A 79 -0.78 -13.96 -19.20
N ALA A 80 -0.35 -14.06 -17.92
CA ALA A 80 -0.44 -15.30 -17.15
C ALA A 80 -1.90 -15.73 -16.93
N ALA A 81 -2.77 -14.78 -16.56
CA ALA A 81 -4.19 -15.06 -16.35
C ALA A 81 -4.92 -15.46 -17.64
N ALA A 82 -4.64 -14.82 -18.78
CA ALA A 82 -5.19 -15.18 -20.06
C ALA A 82 -4.74 -16.57 -20.50
N GLY A 83 -3.44 -16.88 -20.33
CA GLY A 83 -2.90 -18.21 -20.60
C GLY A 83 -3.53 -19.31 -19.75
N PHE A 84 -3.73 -19.01 -18.45
CA PHE A 84 -4.48 -19.89 -17.55
C PHE A 84 -5.90 -20.15 -18.04
N GLY A 85 -6.64 -19.08 -18.38
CA GLY A 85 -8.03 -19.18 -18.88
C GLY A 85 -8.12 -19.99 -20.17
N THR A 86 -7.17 -19.81 -21.10
CA THR A 86 -7.09 -20.59 -22.35
C THR A 86 -6.83 -22.05 -22.07
N GLY A 87 -5.86 -22.37 -21.20
CA GLY A 87 -5.56 -23.75 -20.83
C GLY A 87 -6.74 -24.45 -20.13
N LEU A 88 -7.44 -23.72 -19.26
CA LEU A 88 -8.61 -24.24 -18.56
C LEU A 88 -9.78 -24.51 -19.52
N ARG A 89 -10.05 -23.59 -20.48
CA ARG A 89 -11.08 -23.80 -21.50
C ARG A 89 -10.77 -25.00 -22.39
N HIS A 90 -9.51 -25.17 -22.78
CA HIS A 90 -9.10 -26.31 -23.59
C HIS A 90 -9.35 -27.62 -22.85
N ALA A 91 -8.92 -27.72 -21.59
CA ALA A 91 -9.12 -28.94 -20.80
C ALA A 91 -10.60 -29.24 -20.52
N LEU A 92 -11.41 -28.19 -20.26
CA LEU A 92 -12.86 -28.32 -20.09
C LEU A 92 -13.52 -28.82 -21.38
N PHE A 93 -13.16 -28.25 -22.52
CA PHE A 93 -13.70 -28.66 -23.82
C PHE A 93 -13.35 -30.07 -24.16
N GLU A 94 -12.08 -30.45 -23.96
CA GLU A 94 -11.63 -31.85 -24.16
C GLU A 94 -12.40 -32.82 -23.26
N HIS A 95 -12.60 -32.48 -21.99
CA HIS A 95 -13.37 -33.31 -21.07
C HIS A 95 -14.84 -33.44 -21.46
N ILE A 96 -15.49 -32.34 -21.89
CA ILE A 96 -16.88 -32.35 -22.36
C ILE A 96 -17.05 -33.23 -23.59
N GLN A 97 -16.07 -33.30 -24.50
CA GLN A 97 -16.14 -34.19 -25.69
C GLN A 97 -16.11 -35.69 -25.36
N HIS A 98 -15.64 -36.03 -24.17
CA HIS A 98 -15.63 -37.42 -23.70
C HIS A 98 -16.91 -37.79 -22.92
N PHE A 99 -17.85 -36.88 -22.74
CA PHE A 99 -19.11 -37.16 -22.07
C PHE A 99 -20.02 -38.05 -22.92
N GLY A 100 -20.65 -39.03 -22.27
CA GLY A 100 -21.75 -39.79 -22.86
C GLY A 100 -23.04 -38.96 -22.96
N PHE A 101 -23.97 -39.37 -23.77
CA PHE A 101 -25.28 -38.69 -23.93
C PHE A 101 -26.03 -38.54 -22.60
N SER A 102 -25.96 -39.55 -21.73
CA SER A 102 -26.62 -39.55 -20.42
C SER A 102 -26.01 -38.49 -19.49
N GLU A 103 -24.69 -38.31 -19.49
CA GLU A 103 -23.98 -37.30 -18.69
C GLU A 103 -24.27 -35.84 -19.20
N MET A 104 -24.40 -35.71 -20.52
CA MET A 104 -24.76 -34.45 -21.16
C MET A 104 -26.18 -34.01 -20.82
N ASP A 105 -27.13 -34.98 -20.79
CA ASP A 105 -28.50 -34.68 -20.41
C ASP A 105 -28.67 -34.38 -18.91
N GLU A 106 -27.89 -35.06 -18.05
CA GLU A 106 -27.90 -34.80 -16.60
C GLU A 106 -27.37 -33.44 -16.25
N ILE A 107 -26.27 -32.99 -16.84
CA ILE A 107 -25.63 -31.70 -16.54
C ILE A 107 -26.36 -30.52 -17.26
N GLY A 108 -26.85 -30.76 -18.44
CA GLY A 108 -27.50 -29.81 -19.32
C GLY A 108 -26.52 -28.93 -20.09
N SER A 109 -26.79 -28.71 -21.35
CA SER A 109 -25.93 -27.93 -22.27
C SER A 109 -25.74 -26.48 -21.85
N SER A 110 -26.79 -25.85 -21.27
CA SER A 110 -26.71 -24.47 -20.77
C SER A 110 -25.71 -24.31 -19.61
N THR A 111 -25.66 -25.31 -18.71
CA THR A 111 -24.70 -25.34 -17.60
C THR A 111 -23.27 -25.46 -18.11
N LEU A 112 -23.03 -26.35 -19.10
CA LEU A 112 -21.72 -26.53 -19.70
C LEU A 112 -21.22 -25.25 -20.38
N VAL A 113 -22.09 -24.55 -21.12
CA VAL A 113 -21.76 -23.25 -21.73
C VAL A 113 -21.42 -22.20 -20.68
N THR A 114 -22.20 -22.13 -19.59
CA THR A 114 -21.93 -21.18 -18.48
C THR A 114 -20.59 -21.48 -17.83
N ARG A 115 -20.26 -22.74 -17.57
CA ARG A 115 -18.95 -23.13 -17.02
C ARG A 115 -17.79 -22.78 -17.93
N MET A 116 -17.91 -22.98 -19.23
CA MET A 116 -16.87 -22.65 -20.21
C MET A 116 -16.67 -21.14 -20.40
N THR A 117 -17.69 -20.35 -20.17
CA THR A 117 -17.66 -18.89 -20.38
C THR A 117 -17.50 -18.15 -19.04
N SER A 118 -18.58 -18.06 -18.26
CA SER A 118 -18.62 -17.23 -17.05
C SER A 118 -17.67 -17.75 -15.96
N ASP A 119 -17.69 -19.03 -15.65
CA ASP A 119 -16.89 -19.58 -14.55
C ASP A 119 -15.38 -19.54 -14.85
N VAL A 120 -14.99 -19.85 -16.10
CA VAL A 120 -13.60 -19.71 -16.52
C VAL A 120 -13.16 -18.26 -16.50
N ASN A 121 -14.01 -17.30 -16.91
CA ASN A 121 -13.69 -15.88 -16.85
C ASN A 121 -13.51 -15.40 -15.39
N GLN A 122 -14.37 -15.86 -14.47
CA GLN A 122 -14.21 -15.57 -13.04
C GLN A 122 -12.94 -16.17 -12.46
N ALA A 123 -12.61 -17.42 -12.80
CA ALA A 123 -11.37 -18.06 -12.38
C ALA A 123 -10.13 -17.32 -12.93
N GLN A 124 -10.16 -16.89 -14.19
CA GLN A 124 -9.13 -16.08 -14.83
C GLN A 124 -8.98 -14.72 -14.13
N ALA A 125 -10.08 -14.04 -13.83
CA ALA A 125 -10.07 -12.79 -13.08
C ALA A 125 -9.50 -12.97 -11.67
N GLY A 126 -9.88 -14.07 -10.99
CA GLY A 126 -9.33 -14.43 -9.68
C GLY A 126 -7.81 -14.64 -9.70
N VAL A 127 -7.29 -15.36 -10.70
CA VAL A 127 -5.84 -15.54 -10.87
C VAL A 127 -5.13 -14.21 -11.11
N ASN A 128 -5.69 -13.34 -11.97
CA ASN A 128 -5.13 -12.01 -12.22
C ASN A 128 -5.06 -11.18 -10.92
N LEU A 129 -6.14 -11.19 -10.13
CA LEU A 129 -6.23 -10.48 -8.86
C LEU A 129 -5.22 -11.00 -7.84
N VAL A 130 -5.07 -12.31 -7.72
CA VAL A 130 -4.08 -12.93 -6.83
C VAL A 130 -2.66 -12.51 -7.23
N LEU A 131 -2.30 -12.60 -8.51
CA LEU A 131 -0.97 -12.22 -8.99
C LEU A 131 -0.64 -10.75 -8.77
N ARG A 132 -1.66 -9.87 -8.77
CA ARG A 132 -1.50 -8.42 -8.55
C ARG A 132 -1.46 -8.02 -7.09
N LEU A 133 -2.29 -8.62 -6.24
CA LEU A 133 -2.55 -8.10 -4.89
C LEU A 133 -1.97 -8.96 -3.78
N PHE A 134 -1.78 -10.26 -4.00
CA PHE A 134 -1.44 -11.20 -2.94
C PHE A 134 -0.14 -10.85 -2.22
N LEU A 135 0.93 -10.51 -2.94
CA LEU A 135 2.21 -10.12 -2.33
C LEU A 135 2.28 -8.62 -2.01
N ARG A 136 1.57 -7.77 -2.76
CA ARG A 136 1.55 -6.33 -2.51
C ARG A 136 0.95 -5.98 -1.14
N SER A 137 -0.17 -6.60 -0.78
CA SER A 137 -0.91 -6.27 0.46
C SER A 137 -0.06 -6.46 1.72
N PRO A 138 0.51 -7.64 2.01
CA PRO A 138 1.35 -7.81 3.19
C PRO A 138 2.61 -6.95 3.13
N PHE A 139 3.21 -6.77 1.95
CA PHE A 139 4.41 -5.94 1.80
C PHE A 139 4.15 -4.47 2.17
N ILE A 140 3.03 -3.89 1.73
CA ILE A 140 2.65 -2.52 2.09
C ILE A 140 2.39 -2.41 3.59
N VAL A 141 1.64 -3.36 4.18
CA VAL A 141 1.34 -3.35 5.62
C VAL A 141 2.63 -3.40 6.44
N PHE A 142 3.54 -4.32 6.14
CA PHE A 142 4.83 -4.41 6.82
C PHE A 142 5.71 -3.18 6.57
N GLY A 143 5.74 -2.66 5.35
CA GLY A 143 6.51 -1.47 4.99
C GLY A 143 6.02 -0.22 5.71
N ILE A 144 4.71 0.01 5.75
CA ILE A 144 4.12 1.11 6.52
C ILE A 144 4.43 0.94 8.01
N MET A 145 4.30 -0.27 8.55
CA MET A 145 4.58 -0.55 9.96
C MET A 145 6.04 -0.24 10.32
N LEU A 146 6.99 -0.63 9.46
CA LEU A 146 8.41 -0.33 9.65
C LEU A 146 8.73 1.17 9.63
N ILE A 147 8.04 1.94 8.78
CA ILE A 147 8.24 3.39 8.66
C ILE A 147 7.56 4.14 9.81
N THR A 148 6.34 3.74 10.18
CA THR A 148 5.55 4.48 11.18
C THR A 148 5.93 4.15 12.62
N MET A 149 6.39 2.92 12.91
CA MET A 149 6.79 2.52 14.27
C MET A 149 7.81 3.44 14.93
N PRO A 150 8.94 3.84 14.28
CA PRO A 150 9.90 4.74 14.91
C PRO A 150 9.35 6.15 15.14
N LEU A 151 8.44 6.63 14.26
CA LEU A 151 7.78 7.92 14.41
C LEU A 151 6.83 7.92 15.61
N TYR A 152 6.00 6.88 15.75
CA TYR A 152 5.13 6.73 16.92
C TYR A 152 5.90 6.51 18.22
N LYS A 153 7.04 5.84 18.21
CA LYS A 153 7.91 5.71 19.39
C LYS A 153 8.41 7.06 19.89
N LYS A 154 8.77 7.98 19.00
CA LYS A 154 9.14 9.35 19.39
C LYS A 154 7.98 10.10 20.05
N VAL A 155 6.81 10.04 19.46
CA VAL A 155 5.60 10.66 20.03
C VAL A 155 5.31 10.08 21.42
N GLN A 156 5.42 8.74 21.57
CA GLN A 156 5.23 8.08 22.84
C GLN A 156 6.26 8.52 23.89
N SER A 157 7.53 8.64 23.51
CA SER A 157 8.58 9.11 24.42
C SER A 157 8.30 10.52 24.95
N TYR A 158 7.88 11.46 24.11
CA TYR A 158 7.51 12.81 24.56
C TYR A 158 6.25 12.80 25.43
N LEU A 159 5.29 11.93 25.12
CA LEU A 159 4.09 11.76 25.94
C LEU A 159 4.44 11.23 27.32
N ASP A 160 5.30 10.23 27.41
CA ASP A 160 5.75 9.65 28.69
C ASP A 160 6.49 10.69 29.54
N GLU A 161 7.31 11.56 28.92
CA GLU A 161 8.00 12.65 29.59
C GLU A 161 7.03 13.69 30.15
N ILE A 162 6.02 14.08 29.40
CA ILE A 162 4.97 15.00 29.87
C ILE A 162 4.18 14.38 31.01
N LEU A 163 3.82 13.10 30.92
CA LEU A 163 3.11 12.39 31.97
C LEU A 163 3.95 12.30 33.25
N LEU A 164 5.24 12.02 33.12
CA LEU A 164 6.18 11.99 34.25
C LEU A 164 6.24 13.36 34.94
N LYS A 165 6.49 14.44 34.18
CA LYS A 165 6.51 15.82 34.71
C LYS A 165 5.20 16.21 35.34
N THR A 166 4.06 15.86 34.73
CA THR A 166 2.75 16.14 35.30
C THR A 166 2.58 15.46 36.66
N ARG A 167 3.03 14.19 36.75
CA ARG A 167 2.97 13.42 38.01
C ARG A 167 3.88 14.00 39.08
N GLU A 168 5.11 14.38 38.71
CA GLU A 168 6.06 15.02 39.63
C GLU A 168 5.54 16.35 40.14
N ASN A 169 4.97 17.18 39.26
CA ASN A 169 4.39 18.47 39.61
C ASN A 169 3.18 18.33 40.55
N LEU A 170 2.31 17.30 40.33
CA LEU A 170 1.19 17.03 41.20
C LEU A 170 1.62 16.61 42.60
N ILE A 171 2.67 15.78 42.71
CA ILE A 171 3.20 15.31 43.99
C ILE A 171 4.00 16.43 44.68
N GLY A 172 4.79 17.19 43.91
CA GLY A 172 5.71 18.21 44.39
C GLY A 172 5.12 19.65 44.51
N VAL A 173 3.82 19.85 44.24
CA VAL A 173 3.19 21.16 44.14
C VAL A 173 3.44 22.07 45.37
N ARG A 174 3.46 21.52 46.58
CA ARG A 174 3.73 22.26 47.82
C ARG A 174 5.17 22.75 47.88
N VAL A 175 6.11 21.95 47.42
CA VAL A 175 7.54 22.27 47.37
C VAL A 175 7.81 23.34 46.32
N LEU A 176 7.23 23.17 45.13
CA LEU A 176 7.33 24.15 44.03
C LEU A 176 6.86 25.55 44.46
N ARG A 177 5.73 25.62 45.16
CA ARG A 177 5.18 26.85 45.71
C ARG A 177 6.10 27.46 46.78
N ALA A 178 6.63 26.63 47.69
CA ALA A 178 7.53 27.08 48.74
C ALA A 178 8.84 27.72 48.18
N PHE A 179 9.33 27.22 47.03
CA PHE A 179 10.54 27.72 46.38
C PHE A 179 10.27 28.71 45.23
N ASN A 180 9.02 29.10 44.98
CA ASN A 180 8.61 30.06 43.95
C ASN A 180 9.11 29.67 42.54
N LYS A 181 9.10 28.37 42.21
CA LYS A 181 9.58 27.81 40.92
C LYS A 181 8.46 27.47 39.94
N GLU A 182 7.24 27.92 40.16
CA GLU A 182 6.07 27.62 39.35
C GLU A 182 6.22 28.06 37.88
N GLU A 183 6.75 29.27 37.66
CA GLU A 183 6.91 29.80 36.32
C GLU A 183 7.98 29.05 35.51
N LYS A 184 9.04 28.57 36.18
CA LYS A 184 10.07 27.79 35.53
C LYS A 184 9.52 26.42 35.08
N GLU A 185 8.79 25.72 35.97
CA GLU A 185 8.18 24.44 35.66
C GLU A 185 7.10 24.55 34.59
N LYS A 186 6.35 25.62 34.56
CA LYS A 186 5.36 25.92 33.53
C LYS A 186 6.00 26.15 32.17
N ALA A 187 7.10 26.88 32.11
CA ALA A 187 7.85 27.07 30.87
C ALA A 187 8.44 25.77 30.32
N GLU A 188 8.99 24.94 31.19
CA GLU A 188 9.56 23.64 30.83
C GLU A 188 8.50 22.63 30.37
N PHE A 189 7.31 22.65 31.01
CA PHE A 189 6.16 21.87 30.57
C PHE A 189 5.67 22.33 29.19
N GLU A 190 5.57 23.65 28.97
CA GLU A 190 5.12 24.20 27.69
C GLU A 190 6.08 23.87 26.57
N GLU A 191 7.39 23.89 26.80
CA GLU A 191 8.41 23.49 25.83
C GLU A 191 8.23 22.02 25.41
N ASN A 192 8.07 21.11 26.37
CA ASN A 192 7.85 19.69 26.08
C ASN A 192 6.50 19.46 25.37
N ASN A 193 5.47 20.19 25.75
CA ASN A 193 4.16 20.13 25.10
C ASN A 193 4.20 20.62 23.65
N GLN A 194 4.98 21.67 23.36
CA GLN A 194 5.21 22.14 22.00
C GLN A 194 5.98 21.11 21.16
N MET A 195 7.00 20.44 21.72
CA MET A 195 7.72 19.37 21.05
C MET A 195 6.79 18.20 20.72
N LEU A 196 5.98 17.73 21.68
CA LEU A 196 4.98 16.69 21.45
C LEU A 196 3.99 17.10 20.35
N THR A 197 3.48 18.32 20.42
CA THR A 197 2.52 18.84 19.42
C THR A 197 3.13 18.89 18.02
N LYS A 198 4.40 19.26 17.89
CA LYS A 198 5.12 19.31 16.61
C LYS A 198 5.27 17.91 16.03
N GLU A 199 5.70 16.93 16.84
CA GLU A 199 5.85 15.54 16.39
C GLU A 199 4.49 14.91 16.05
N GLN A 200 3.44 15.13 16.83
CA GLN A 200 2.09 14.66 16.53
C GLN A 200 1.52 15.27 15.23
N LYS A 201 1.71 16.56 15.01
CA LYS A 201 1.32 17.22 13.75
C LYS A 201 2.07 16.65 12.56
N PHE A 202 3.36 16.36 12.71
CA PHE A 202 4.18 15.78 11.66
C PHE A 202 3.69 14.36 11.28
N VAL A 203 3.52 13.48 12.27
CA VAL A 203 2.97 12.14 12.06
C VAL A 203 1.55 12.18 11.49
N GLY A 204 0.72 13.10 11.99
CA GLY A 204 -0.65 13.30 11.52
C GLY A 204 -0.71 13.80 10.08
N SER A 205 0.19 14.69 9.67
CA SER A 205 0.29 15.19 8.29
C SER A 205 0.68 14.08 7.31
N ILE A 206 1.66 13.25 7.68
CA ILE A 206 2.05 12.08 6.86
C ILE A 206 0.89 11.11 6.71
N SER A 207 0.24 10.77 7.82
CA SER A 207 -0.89 9.83 7.80
C SER A 207 -2.12 10.41 7.07
N GLY A 208 -2.37 11.70 7.22
CA GLY A 208 -3.51 12.39 6.60
C GLY A 208 -3.38 12.58 5.10
N LEU A 209 -2.15 12.73 4.58
CA LEU A 209 -1.89 12.86 3.13
C LEU A 209 -2.03 11.54 2.37
N MET A 210 -1.89 10.39 3.02
CA MET A 210 -1.97 9.10 2.35
C MET A 210 -3.35 8.81 1.75
N ASN A 211 -4.43 9.16 2.46
CA ASN A 211 -5.80 8.93 1.98
C ASN A 211 -6.19 9.80 0.78
N PRO A 212 -6.03 11.15 0.80
CA PRO A 212 -6.35 11.99 -0.35
C PRO A 212 -5.55 11.64 -1.60
N LEU A 213 -4.26 11.32 -1.47
CA LEU A 213 -3.41 10.91 -2.58
C LEU A 213 -3.91 9.62 -3.24
N THR A 214 -4.27 8.62 -2.45
CA THR A 214 -4.85 7.38 -2.96
C THR A 214 -6.16 7.63 -3.71
N TYR A 215 -7.05 8.48 -3.16
CA TYR A 215 -8.30 8.84 -3.82
C TYR A 215 -8.09 9.60 -5.13
N ILE A 216 -7.14 10.53 -5.19
CA ILE A 216 -6.82 11.27 -6.41
C ILE A 216 -6.33 10.30 -7.50
N ILE A 217 -5.40 9.41 -7.17
CA ILE A 217 -4.84 8.44 -8.13
C ILE A 217 -5.93 7.50 -8.66
N VAL A 218 -6.80 6.99 -7.79
CA VAL A 218 -7.90 6.11 -8.19
C VAL A 218 -8.90 6.84 -9.08
N ASN A 219 -9.32 8.06 -8.70
CA ASN A 219 -10.29 8.82 -9.48
C ASN A 219 -9.73 9.28 -10.83
N VAL A 220 -8.48 9.72 -10.90
CA VAL A 220 -7.82 10.02 -12.18
C VAL A 220 -7.72 8.77 -13.05
N GLY A 221 -7.38 7.61 -12.47
CA GLY A 221 -7.38 6.33 -13.18
C GLY A 221 -8.76 5.96 -13.74
N ILE A 222 -9.82 6.17 -12.99
CA ILE A 222 -11.21 5.94 -13.44
C ILE A 222 -11.59 6.91 -14.58
N ILE A 223 -11.26 8.20 -14.45
CA ILE A 223 -11.53 9.21 -15.49
C ILE A 223 -10.83 8.85 -16.80
N VAL A 224 -9.54 8.46 -16.73
CA VAL A 224 -8.80 8.02 -17.91
C VAL A 224 -9.42 6.77 -18.54
N LEU A 225 -9.90 5.82 -17.72
CA LEU A 225 -10.57 4.59 -18.18
C LEU A 225 -11.90 4.87 -18.89
N ILE A 226 -12.63 5.90 -18.46
CA ILE A 226 -13.92 6.29 -19.06
C ILE A 226 -13.70 7.06 -20.38
N TYR A 227 -12.56 7.75 -20.52
CA TYR A 227 -12.25 8.60 -21.68
C TYR A 227 -11.60 7.82 -22.83
N VAL A 228 -11.08 6.61 -22.58
CA VAL A 228 -10.52 5.68 -23.59
C VAL A 228 -11.56 4.65 -23.99
#